data_e89e8f5b4be9ed2a2252fba79ff73c68
#
_entry.id   e89e8f5b4be9ed2a2252fba79ff73c68
#
_cell.length_a   1.000
_cell.length_b   1.000
_cell.length_c   1.000
_cell.angle_alpha   90.00
_cell.angle_beta   90.00
_cell.angle_gamma   90.00
#
_symmetry.space_group_name_H-M   'P 1'
#
loop_
_entity.id
_entity.type
_entity.pdbx_description
1 polymer ?
#
loop_
_entity_poly.entity_id
_entity_poly.type
_entity_poly.pdbx_seq_one_letter_code
_entity_poly.pdbx_strand_id
1 'polypeptide(L)'
;MARVLEVQGVSKRFLRLQALKGVSLGLEEGEILAVIGPNGAGKSTLLNVISGLLRPDSGRVLLLGEDVTHLPPEARTHRGLGRAFQIVEPLPELTVRENLLVGALFGKPRTSKREAEAWVDRVLELTGLAPRAEALASELTLLEDKRLELARALATRPKVLLLDEVMAGLRPKEAQEAVEMIRRIRNSGVSILFI
;
A
#
# COMPACT_ATOMS: atom_id res chain seq x y z
N MET A 1 5.20 -3.80 -21.54
CA MET A 1 4.17 -4.13 -20.53
C MET A 1 3.29 -2.92 -20.32
N ALA A 2 2.07 -3.08 -19.84
CA ALA A 2 1.18 -1.94 -19.61
C ALA A 2 1.60 -1.20 -18.32
N ARG A 3 1.64 0.13 -18.36
CA ARG A 3 1.89 0.92 -17.15
C ARG A 3 0.63 0.95 -16.28
N VAL A 4 0.78 0.61 -15.01
CA VAL A 4 -0.31 0.60 -14.03
C VAL A 4 -0.32 1.83 -13.13
N LEU A 5 0.84 2.49 -12.98
CA LEU A 5 0.97 3.78 -12.30
C LEU A 5 1.93 4.67 -13.09
N GLU A 6 1.54 5.92 -13.31
CA GLU A 6 2.42 6.94 -13.88
C GLU A 6 2.36 8.22 -13.06
N VAL A 7 3.53 8.77 -12.79
CA VAL A 7 3.71 10.10 -12.21
C VAL A 7 4.41 10.93 -13.26
N GLN A 8 3.81 12.06 -13.65
CA GLN A 8 4.29 12.89 -14.76
C GLN A 8 4.53 14.32 -14.28
N GLY A 9 5.80 14.71 -14.17
CA GLY A 9 6.22 16.07 -13.87
C GLY A 9 5.69 16.65 -12.55
N VAL A 10 5.47 15.80 -11.55
CA VAL A 10 4.87 16.19 -10.26
C VAL A 10 5.80 17.08 -9.48
N SER A 11 5.29 18.25 -9.06
CA SER A 11 5.96 19.18 -8.16
C SER A 11 5.12 19.45 -6.93
N LYS A 12 5.79 19.65 -5.79
CA LYS A 12 5.16 20.03 -4.52
C LYS A 12 6.05 20.91 -3.71
N ARG A 13 5.50 22.03 -3.23
CA ARG A 13 6.17 22.99 -2.36
C ARG A 13 5.42 23.14 -1.04
N PHE A 14 6.16 23.26 0.04
CA PHE A 14 5.66 23.62 1.36
C PHE A 14 6.33 24.94 1.76
N LEU A 15 5.58 26.04 1.74
CA LEU A 15 6.11 27.37 1.98
C LEU A 15 7.34 27.66 1.09
N ARG A 16 8.55 27.67 1.69
CA ARG A 16 9.82 27.90 0.99
C ARG A 16 10.54 26.63 0.56
N LEU A 17 10.09 25.45 1.04
CA LEU A 17 10.72 24.18 0.74
C LEU A 17 10.06 23.53 -0.47
N GLN A 18 10.84 23.28 -1.51
CA GLN A 18 10.38 22.47 -2.65
C GLN A 18 10.70 21.01 -2.37
N ALA A 19 9.66 20.25 -1.99
CA ALA A 19 9.80 18.85 -1.64
C ALA A 19 9.87 17.93 -2.86
N LEU A 20 9.13 18.26 -3.94
CA LEU A 20 9.17 17.55 -5.22
C LEU A 20 9.38 18.58 -6.35
N LYS A 21 10.24 18.25 -7.33
CA LYS A 21 10.56 19.13 -8.45
C LYS A 21 10.49 18.33 -9.75
N GLY A 22 9.35 18.37 -10.44
CA GLY A 22 9.15 17.77 -11.74
C GLY A 22 9.38 16.24 -11.75
N VAL A 23 9.00 15.54 -10.69
CA VAL A 23 9.24 14.10 -10.52
C VAL A 23 8.39 13.32 -11.51
N SER A 24 9.04 12.39 -12.24
CA SER A 24 8.37 11.46 -13.14
C SER A 24 8.85 10.05 -12.88
N LEU A 25 7.92 9.10 -12.82
CA LEU A 25 8.19 7.66 -12.74
C LEU A 25 7.04 6.86 -13.37
N GLY A 26 7.32 5.63 -13.74
CA GLY A 26 6.32 4.68 -14.22
C GLY A 26 6.52 3.33 -13.52
N LEU A 27 5.43 2.67 -13.18
CA LEU A 27 5.39 1.31 -12.67
C LEU A 27 4.64 0.44 -13.67
N GLU A 28 5.26 -0.64 -14.11
CA GLU A 28 4.65 -1.60 -15.03
C GLU A 28 3.86 -2.68 -14.28
N GLU A 29 2.97 -3.36 -14.99
CA GLU A 29 2.20 -4.46 -14.42
C GLU A 29 3.13 -5.60 -13.98
N GLY A 30 2.97 -6.06 -12.71
CA GLY A 30 3.78 -7.10 -12.11
C GLY A 30 5.21 -6.68 -11.73
N GLU A 31 5.52 -5.39 -11.80
CA GLU A 31 6.82 -4.84 -11.39
C GLU A 31 6.88 -4.55 -9.89
N ILE A 32 8.09 -4.62 -9.33
CA ILE A 32 8.43 -4.04 -8.02
C ILE A 32 9.39 -2.89 -8.27
N LEU A 33 8.94 -1.66 -8.07
CA LEU A 33 9.74 -0.44 -8.21
C LEU A 33 10.17 0.08 -6.84
N ALA A 34 11.47 0.27 -6.64
CA ALA A 34 12.03 0.87 -5.44
C ALA A 34 12.36 2.35 -5.65
N VAL A 35 11.92 3.21 -4.72
CA VAL A 35 12.35 4.61 -4.65
C VAL A 35 13.32 4.77 -3.48
N ILE A 36 14.59 5.02 -3.80
CA ILE A 36 15.68 5.09 -2.84
C ILE A 36 16.20 6.54 -2.74
N GLY A 37 16.56 6.96 -1.57
CA GLY A 37 17.16 8.27 -1.32
C GLY A 37 17.29 8.59 0.17
N PRO A 38 18.03 9.63 0.55
CA PRO A 38 18.23 10.01 1.93
C PRO A 38 16.92 10.49 2.60
N ASN A 39 16.95 10.61 3.93
CA ASN A 39 15.85 11.21 4.67
C ASN A 39 15.67 12.66 4.23
N GLY A 40 14.42 13.10 4.10
CA GLY A 40 14.09 14.44 3.60
C GLY A 40 14.12 14.60 2.08
N ALA A 41 14.45 13.57 1.30
CA ALA A 41 14.47 13.62 -0.18
C ALA A 41 13.08 13.71 -0.84
N GLY A 42 12.00 13.80 -0.06
CA GLY A 42 10.63 13.91 -0.60
C GLY A 42 9.92 12.60 -0.90
N LYS A 43 10.50 11.45 -0.52
CA LYS A 43 9.93 10.12 -0.81
C LYS A 43 8.51 9.94 -0.26
N SER A 44 8.29 10.22 1.04
CA SER A 44 6.95 10.13 1.66
C SER A 44 6.00 11.19 1.10
N THR A 45 6.51 12.38 0.71
CA THR A 45 5.73 13.38 -0.01
C THR A 45 5.23 12.84 -1.36
N LEU A 46 6.08 12.13 -2.09
CA LEU A 46 5.71 11.46 -3.35
C LEU A 46 4.61 10.43 -3.12
N LEU A 47 4.75 9.53 -2.13
CA LEU A 47 3.68 8.58 -1.80
C LEU A 47 2.39 9.27 -1.37
N ASN A 48 2.46 10.37 -0.62
CA ASN A 48 1.29 11.14 -0.23
C ASN A 48 0.58 11.76 -1.44
N VAL A 49 1.34 12.20 -2.45
CA VAL A 49 0.76 12.68 -3.72
C VAL A 49 0.14 11.53 -4.49
N ILE A 50 0.82 10.39 -4.63
CA ILE A 50 0.29 9.21 -5.35
C ILE A 50 -0.96 8.66 -4.67
N SER A 51 -1.01 8.63 -3.33
CA SER A 51 -2.17 8.11 -2.59
C SER A 51 -3.35 9.10 -2.48
N GLY A 52 -3.15 10.38 -2.86
CA GLY A 52 -4.19 11.41 -2.80
C GLY A 52 -4.33 12.12 -1.46
N LEU A 53 -3.47 11.79 -0.49
CA LEU A 53 -3.40 12.52 0.80
C LEU A 53 -2.87 13.94 0.62
N LEU A 54 -2.13 14.18 -0.45
CA LEU A 54 -1.56 15.47 -0.77
C LEU A 54 -1.81 15.82 -2.23
N ARG A 55 -2.30 17.03 -2.50
CA ARG A 55 -2.43 17.52 -3.88
C ARG A 55 -1.10 18.04 -4.38
N PRO A 56 -0.65 17.68 -5.59
CA PRO A 56 0.51 18.28 -6.22
C PRO A 56 0.21 19.72 -6.63
N ASP A 57 1.24 20.55 -6.75
CA ASP A 57 1.11 21.92 -7.27
C ASP A 57 1.13 21.93 -8.80
N SER A 58 1.79 20.93 -9.42
CA SER A 58 1.78 20.69 -10.86
C SER A 58 2.08 19.22 -11.15
N GLY A 59 1.86 18.82 -12.42
CA GLY A 59 2.02 17.45 -12.87
C GLY A 59 0.76 16.61 -12.73
N ARG A 60 0.87 15.31 -13.02
CA ARG A 60 -0.25 14.37 -13.04
C ARG A 60 0.12 13.03 -12.42
N VAL A 61 -0.91 12.36 -11.89
CA VAL A 61 -0.85 10.95 -11.45
C VAL A 61 -1.90 10.18 -12.21
N LEU A 62 -1.47 9.17 -12.95
CA LEU A 62 -2.38 8.25 -13.65
C LEU A 62 -2.31 6.87 -13.00
N LEU A 63 -3.47 6.28 -12.75
CA LEU A 63 -3.63 4.93 -12.21
C LEU A 63 -4.44 4.12 -13.21
N LEU A 64 -3.87 3.02 -13.71
CA LEU A 64 -4.49 2.17 -14.74
C LEU A 64 -4.96 2.96 -15.99
N GLY A 65 -4.19 4.00 -16.37
CA GLY A 65 -4.49 4.90 -17.48
C GLY A 65 -5.48 6.02 -17.18
N GLU A 66 -6.12 6.05 -15.99
CA GLU A 66 -7.05 7.09 -15.58
C GLU A 66 -6.31 8.20 -14.79
N ASP A 67 -6.59 9.47 -15.09
CA ASP A 67 -6.05 10.60 -14.31
C ASP A 67 -6.74 10.68 -12.95
N VAL A 68 -5.98 10.40 -11.90
CA VAL A 68 -6.45 10.41 -10.50
C VAL A 68 -5.89 11.60 -9.71
N THR A 69 -5.27 12.57 -10.36
CA THR A 69 -4.53 13.66 -9.73
C THR A 69 -5.34 14.41 -8.67
N HIS A 70 -6.62 14.62 -8.93
CA HIS A 70 -7.50 15.39 -8.04
C HIS A 70 -8.46 14.53 -7.23
N LEU A 71 -8.40 13.21 -7.38
CA LEU A 71 -9.26 12.29 -6.64
C LEU A 71 -8.75 12.11 -5.19
N PRO A 72 -9.67 12.02 -4.21
CA PRO A 72 -9.32 11.74 -2.82
C PRO A 72 -8.86 10.28 -2.64
N PRO A 73 -8.22 9.93 -1.50
CA PRO A 73 -7.65 8.61 -1.26
C PRO A 73 -8.63 7.45 -1.45
N GLU A 74 -9.84 7.57 -0.92
CA GLU A 74 -10.88 6.53 -1.04
C GLU A 74 -11.27 6.26 -2.50
N ALA A 75 -11.35 7.29 -3.32
CA ALA A 75 -11.66 7.14 -4.74
C ALA A 75 -10.52 6.45 -5.50
N ARG A 76 -9.25 6.65 -5.10
CA ARG A 76 -8.09 5.94 -5.64
C ARG A 76 -8.04 4.49 -5.17
N THR A 77 -8.43 4.24 -3.91
CA THR A 77 -8.53 2.88 -3.38
C THR A 77 -9.57 2.07 -4.17
N HIS A 78 -10.73 2.62 -4.44
CA HIS A 78 -11.76 1.98 -5.26
C HIS A 78 -11.30 1.68 -6.70
N ARG A 79 -10.29 2.39 -7.20
CA ARG A 79 -9.65 2.18 -8.50
C ARG A 79 -8.47 1.22 -8.46
N GLY A 80 -8.17 0.67 -7.29
CA GLY A 80 -7.15 -0.35 -7.14
C GLY A 80 -5.80 0.15 -6.64
N LEU A 81 -5.74 1.27 -5.91
CA LEU A 81 -4.54 1.71 -5.20
C LEU A 81 -4.64 1.33 -3.73
N GLY A 82 -3.74 0.48 -3.24
CA GLY A 82 -3.56 0.19 -1.82
C GLY A 82 -2.34 0.91 -1.24
N ARG A 83 -2.35 1.20 0.05
CA ARG A 83 -1.19 1.74 0.75
C ARG A 83 -1.05 1.13 2.13
N ALA A 84 0.13 0.61 2.44
CA ALA A 84 0.56 0.30 3.80
C ALA A 84 1.36 1.48 4.35
N PHE A 85 0.99 1.96 5.54
CA PHE A 85 1.60 3.12 6.18
C PHE A 85 2.78 2.70 7.06
N GLN A 86 3.70 3.65 7.29
CA GLN A 86 4.84 3.45 8.19
C GLN A 86 4.40 3.28 9.65
N ILE A 87 3.39 4.05 10.08
CA ILE A 87 2.82 3.93 11.43
C ILE A 87 1.66 2.95 11.36
N VAL A 88 1.79 1.88 12.12
CA VAL A 88 0.77 0.83 12.21
C VAL A 88 -0.31 1.27 13.20
N GLU A 89 -1.53 1.41 12.72
CA GLU A 89 -2.71 1.73 13.53
C GLU A 89 -3.80 0.67 13.31
N PRO A 90 -3.65 -0.54 13.86
CA PRO A 90 -4.67 -1.56 13.77
C PRO A 90 -5.89 -1.16 14.61
N LEU A 91 -7.00 -1.82 14.37
CA LEU A 91 -8.18 -1.77 15.23
C LEU A 91 -7.96 -2.80 16.35
N PRO A 92 -7.49 -2.37 17.55
CA PRO A 92 -6.91 -3.27 18.56
C PRO A 92 -7.93 -4.23 19.19
N GLU A 93 -9.20 -3.83 19.19
CA GLU A 93 -10.31 -4.62 19.74
C GLU A 93 -10.90 -5.63 18.76
N LEU A 94 -10.47 -5.57 17.48
CA LEU A 94 -10.88 -6.52 16.45
C LEU A 94 -9.81 -7.60 16.28
N THR A 95 -10.25 -8.78 15.86
CA THR A 95 -9.35 -9.84 15.45
C THR A 95 -8.58 -9.45 14.18
N VAL A 96 -7.50 -10.16 13.88
CA VAL A 96 -6.75 -10.00 12.62
C VAL A 96 -7.71 -10.16 11.43
N ARG A 97 -8.55 -11.18 11.44
CA ARG A 97 -9.56 -11.43 10.41
C ARG A 97 -10.51 -10.24 10.22
N GLU A 98 -11.06 -9.73 11.32
CA GLU A 98 -11.98 -8.60 11.28
C GLU A 98 -11.33 -7.31 10.78
N ASN A 99 -10.08 -7.05 11.18
CA ASN A 99 -9.28 -5.95 10.62
C ASN A 99 -9.17 -6.02 9.09
N LEU A 100 -8.98 -7.23 8.54
CA LEU A 100 -8.90 -7.43 7.09
C LEU A 100 -10.28 -7.32 6.43
N LEU A 101 -11.35 -7.78 7.11
CA LEU A 101 -12.72 -7.69 6.59
C LEU A 101 -13.13 -6.23 6.36
N VAL A 102 -12.72 -5.29 7.21
CA VAL A 102 -12.96 -3.87 6.98
C VAL A 102 -12.38 -3.44 5.61
N GLY A 103 -11.12 -3.76 5.34
CA GLY A 103 -10.50 -3.43 4.06
C GLY A 103 -11.17 -4.14 2.86
N ALA A 104 -11.54 -5.41 3.04
CA ALA A 104 -12.15 -6.22 1.98
C ALA A 104 -13.58 -5.76 1.61
N LEU A 105 -14.36 -5.30 2.59
CA LEU A 105 -15.73 -4.84 2.38
C LEU A 105 -15.79 -3.43 1.78
N PHE A 106 -14.93 -2.52 2.26
CA PHE A 106 -14.98 -1.11 1.89
C PHE A 106 -13.96 -0.70 0.83
N GLY A 107 -12.93 -1.51 0.59
CA GLY A 107 -11.89 -1.22 -0.40
C GLY A 107 -12.36 -1.27 -1.86
N LYS A 108 -13.43 -2.01 -2.14
CA LYS A 108 -14.04 -2.11 -3.48
C LYS A 108 -15.56 -2.05 -3.39
N PRO A 109 -16.22 -1.16 -4.18
CA PRO A 109 -17.67 -1.04 -4.17
C PRO A 109 -18.37 -2.38 -4.50
N ARG A 110 -19.51 -2.62 -3.86
CA ARG A 110 -20.39 -3.77 -4.12
C ARG A 110 -19.76 -5.15 -3.84
N THR A 111 -18.75 -5.24 -2.97
CA THR A 111 -18.22 -6.53 -2.52
C THR A 111 -19.23 -7.20 -1.60
N SER A 112 -19.63 -8.42 -1.89
CA SER A 112 -20.48 -9.22 -1.00
C SER A 112 -19.67 -9.74 0.19
N LYS A 113 -20.34 -10.02 1.33
CA LYS A 113 -19.69 -10.58 2.52
C LYS A 113 -18.92 -11.87 2.20
N ARG A 114 -19.53 -12.78 1.46
CA ARG A 114 -18.90 -14.06 1.05
C ARG A 114 -17.63 -13.84 0.23
N GLU A 115 -17.64 -12.90 -0.69
CA GLU A 115 -16.44 -12.56 -1.49
C GLU A 115 -15.36 -11.91 -0.63
N ALA A 116 -15.76 -11.07 0.35
CA ALA A 116 -14.82 -10.45 1.29
C ALA A 116 -14.14 -11.51 2.16
N GLU A 117 -14.90 -12.44 2.74
CA GLU A 117 -14.39 -13.54 3.55
C GLU A 117 -13.41 -14.43 2.77
N ALA A 118 -13.78 -14.87 1.58
CA ALA A 118 -12.89 -15.68 0.74
C ALA A 118 -11.59 -14.95 0.36
N TRP A 119 -11.67 -13.63 0.17
CA TRP A 119 -10.49 -12.82 -0.11
C TRP A 119 -9.61 -12.63 1.14
N VAL A 120 -10.21 -12.44 2.29
CA VAL A 120 -9.50 -12.35 3.58
C VAL A 120 -8.71 -13.63 3.86
N ASP A 121 -9.28 -14.81 3.64
CA ASP A 121 -8.56 -16.08 3.78
C ASP A 121 -7.31 -16.11 2.88
N ARG A 122 -7.45 -15.67 1.63
CA ARG A 122 -6.32 -15.55 0.71
C ARG A 122 -5.25 -14.57 1.17
N VAL A 123 -5.65 -13.41 1.71
CA VAL A 123 -4.72 -12.40 2.24
C VAL A 123 -3.98 -12.93 3.47
N LEU A 124 -4.68 -13.62 4.37
CA LEU A 124 -4.09 -14.27 5.55
C LEU A 124 -2.98 -15.26 5.16
N GLU A 125 -3.22 -16.08 4.13
CA GLU A 125 -2.21 -17.00 3.59
C GLU A 125 -1.01 -16.25 2.98
N LEU A 126 -1.26 -15.25 2.13
CA LEU A 126 -0.21 -14.48 1.45
C LEU A 126 0.72 -13.76 2.44
N THR A 127 0.18 -13.26 3.54
CA THR A 127 0.90 -12.49 4.54
C THR A 127 1.43 -13.35 5.70
N GLY A 128 1.06 -14.64 5.75
CA GLY A 128 1.47 -15.56 6.81
C GLY A 128 0.78 -15.31 8.15
N LEU A 129 -0.37 -14.62 8.13
CA LEU A 129 -1.18 -14.33 9.33
C LEU A 129 -2.28 -15.36 9.60
N ALA A 130 -2.42 -16.39 8.77
CA ALA A 130 -3.46 -17.41 8.95
C ALA A 130 -3.46 -18.06 10.35
N PRO A 131 -2.32 -18.38 11.00
CA PRO A 131 -2.30 -18.92 12.36
C PRO A 131 -2.79 -17.94 13.43
N ARG A 132 -2.82 -16.64 13.11
CA ARG A 132 -3.22 -15.56 14.03
C ARG A 132 -4.56 -14.93 13.65
N ALA A 133 -5.31 -15.54 12.73
CA ALA A 133 -6.54 -14.95 12.18
C ALA A 133 -7.57 -14.54 13.25
N GLU A 134 -7.72 -15.37 14.28
CA GLU A 134 -8.70 -15.18 15.36
C GLU A 134 -8.10 -14.47 16.60
N ALA A 135 -6.80 -14.13 16.59
CA ALA A 135 -6.19 -13.36 17.67
C ALA A 135 -6.60 -11.88 17.57
N LEU A 136 -6.73 -11.19 18.71
CA LEU A 136 -6.93 -9.74 18.71
C LEU A 136 -5.71 -9.02 18.15
N ALA A 137 -5.92 -7.92 17.46
CA ALA A 137 -4.81 -7.13 16.94
C ALA A 137 -3.92 -6.58 18.07
N SER A 138 -4.47 -6.30 19.25
CA SER A 138 -3.73 -5.90 20.46
C SER A 138 -2.77 -6.97 21.01
N GLU A 139 -2.88 -8.23 20.58
CA GLU A 139 -2.05 -9.35 21.02
C GLU A 139 -0.89 -9.64 20.07
N LEU A 140 -0.78 -8.88 18.99
CA LEU A 140 0.24 -9.08 17.97
C LEU A 140 1.61 -8.56 18.41
N THR A 141 2.65 -9.25 17.96
CA THR A 141 4.01 -8.74 18.05
C THR A 141 4.23 -7.63 17.02
N LEU A 142 5.26 -6.80 17.22
CA LEU A 142 5.60 -5.72 16.29
C LEU A 142 5.75 -6.19 14.83
N LEU A 143 6.30 -7.40 14.62
CA LEU A 143 6.44 -7.97 13.27
C LEU A 143 5.08 -8.38 12.69
N GLU A 144 4.20 -8.98 13.51
CA GLU A 144 2.85 -9.34 13.11
C GLU A 144 2.00 -8.10 12.83
N ASP A 145 2.18 -7.02 13.60
CA ASP A 145 1.52 -5.72 13.35
C ASP A 145 1.91 -5.16 11.98
N LYS A 146 3.20 -5.16 11.64
CA LYS A 146 3.66 -4.74 10.31
C LYS A 146 3.07 -5.60 9.19
N ARG A 147 2.95 -6.91 9.42
CA ARG A 147 2.28 -7.82 8.47
C ARG A 147 0.79 -7.52 8.37
N LEU A 148 0.14 -7.18 9.50
CA LEU A 148 -1.28 -6.81 9.52
C LEU A 148 -1.53 -5.52 8.73
N GLU A 149 -0.68 -4.49 8.88
CA GLU A 149 -0.83 -3.25 8.11
C GLU A 149 -0.73 -3.51 6.59
N LEU A 150 0.26 -4.31 6.18
CA LEU A 150 0.38 -4.74 4.79
C LEU A 150 -0.84 -5.56 4.33
N ALA A 151 -1.32 -6.46 5.18
CA ALA A 151 -2.48 -7.29 4.90
C ALA A 151 -3.77 -6.46 4.77
N ARG A 152 -3.97 -5.42 5.60
CA ARG A 152 -5.10 -4.49 5.51
C ARG A 152 -5.10 -3.73 4.19
N ALA A 153 -3.93 -3.23 3.76
CA ALA A 153 -3.78 -2.60 2.45
C ALA A 153 -4.08 -3.58 1.31
N LEU A 154 -3.62 -4.84 1.41
CA LEU A 154 -3.87 -5.88 0.42
C LEU A 154 -5.35 -6.33 0.40
N ALA A 155 -6.03 -6.27 1.56
CA ALA A 155 -7.45 -6.60 1.67
C ALA A 155 -8.35 -5.71 0.81
N THR A 156 -7.94 -4.49 0.48
CA THR A 156 -8.65 -3.61 -0.45
C THR A 156 -8.63 -4.07 -1.91
N ARG A 157 -7.99 -5.19 -2.22
CA ARG A 157 -7.80 -5.75 -3.58
C ARG A 157 -7.09 -4.81 -4.55
N PRO A 158 -5.91 -4.29 -4.18
CA PRO A 158 -5.20 -3.34 -5.02
C PRO A 158 -4.63 -4.00 -6.28
N LYS A 159 -4.51 -3.21 -7.36
CA LYS A 159 -3.65 -3.50 -8.51
C LYS A 159 -2.25 -2.90 -8.34
N VAL A 160 -2.17 -1.79 -7.61
CA VAL A 160 -0.94 -1.12 -7.23
C VAL A 160 -0.90 -0.99 -5.72
N LEU A 161 0.17 -1.45 -5.09
CA LEU A 161 0.40 -1.37 -3.66
C LEU A 161 1.59 -0.46 -3.34
N LEU A 162 1.35 0.56 -2.53
CA LEU A 162 2.39 1.46 -2.04
C LEU A 162 2.86 1.00 -0.67
N LEU A 163 4.17 0.81 -0.50
CA LEU A 163 4.80 0.40 0.76
C LEU A 163 5.73 1.50 1.27
N ASP A 164 5.44 2.03 2.45
CA ASP A 164 6.21 3.11 3.08
C ASP A 164 7.05 2.54 4.22
N GLU A 165 8.35 2.36 3.99
CA GLU A 165 9.34 1.89 4.98
C GLU A 165 8.97 0.62 5.78
N VAL A 166 8.19 -0.29 5.19
CA VAL A 166 7.70 -1.52 5.87
C VAL A 166 8.84 -2.44 6.35
N MET A 167 10.04 -2.28 5.76
CA MET A 167 11.24 -3.07 6.09
C MET A 167 12.10 -2.42 7.18
N ALA A 168 11.78 -1.20 7.63
CA ALA A 168 12.58 -0.49 8.62
C ALA A 168 12.59 -1.22 9.96
N GLY A 169 13.79 -1.38 10.55
CA GLY A 169 13.97 -1.99 11.87
C GLY A 169 13.83 -3.51 11.93
N LEU A 170 13.71 -4.21 10.79
CA LEU A 170 13.69 -5.68 10.74
C LEU A 170 15.09 -6.27 10.93
N ARG A 171 15.17 -7.39 11.65
CA ARG A 171 16.39 -8.21 11.72
C ARG A 171 16.63 -8.88 10.36
N PRO A 172 17.87 -9.32 10.04
CA PRO A 172 18.20 -9.89 8.74
C PRO A 172 17.27 -11.05 8.31
N LYS A 173 16.90 -11.94 9.22
CA LYS A 173 15.97 -13.05 8.96
C LYS A 173 14.55 -12.55 8.66
N GLU A 174 14.06 -11.59 9.44
CA GLU A 174 12.75 -10.98 9.27
C GLU A 174 12.65 -10.21 7.94
N ALA A 175 13.74 -9.51 7.57
CA ALA A 175 13.84 -8.83 6.28
C ALA A 175 13.76 -9.82 5.11
N GLN A 176 14.39 -10.98 5.21
CA GLN A 176 14.32 -12.02 4.20
C GLN A 176 12.90 -12.58 4.06
N GLU A 177 12.22 -12.86 5.17
CA GLU A 177 10.81 -13.30 5.19
C GLU A 177 9.88 -12.25 4.55
N ALA A 178 10.14 -10.95 4.84
CA ALA A 178 9.37 -9.85 4.26
C ALA A 178 9.59 -9.73 2.74
N VAL A 179 10.83 -9.92 2.24
CA VAL A 179 11.10 -9.97 0.80
C VAL A 179 10.34 -11.11 0.12
N GLU A 180 10.33 -12.29 0.73
CA GLU A 180 9.60 -13.44 0.18
C GLU A 180 8.08 -13.19 0.17
N MET A 181 7.54 -12.55 1.22
CA MET A 181 6.13 -12.15 1.28
C MET A 181 5.80 -11.14 0.17
N ILE A 182 6.62 -10.10 -0.03
CA ILE A 182 6.45 -9.11 -1.09
C ILE A 182 6.48 -9.79 -2.47
N ARG A 183 7.37 -10.76 -2.69
CA ARG A 183 7.42 -11.54 -3.93
C ARG A 183 6.14 -12.36 -4.16
N ARG A 184 5.60 -12.99 -3.11
CA ARG A 184 4.31 -13.72 -3.21
C ARG A 184 3.16 -12.79 -3.58
N ILE A 185 3.10 -11.60 -2.96
CA ILE A 185 2.11 -10.58 -3.27
C ILE A 185 2.24 -10.12 -4.73
N ARG A 186 3.44 -9.82 -5.20
CA ARG A 186 3.68 -9.48 -6.60
C ARG A 186 3.22 -10.60 -7.54
N ASN A 187 3.53 -11.85 -7.23
CA ASN A 187 3.16 -13.02 -8.02
C ASN A 187 1.63 -13.26 -8.03
N SER A 188 0.87 -12.71 -7.10
CA SER A 188 -0.60 -12.72 -7.12
C SER A 188 -1.22 -11.66 -8.05
N GLY A 189 -0.40 -10.91 -8.80
CA GLY A 189 -0.83 -9.92 -9.79
C GLY A 189 -0.92 -8.48 -9.26
N VAL A 190 -0.22 -8.18 -8.16
CA VAL A 190 -0.13 -6.83 -7.59
C VAL A 190 1.21 -6.21 -7.95
N SER A 191 1.20 -5.03 -8.55
CA SER A 191 2.41 -4.24 -8.80
C SER A 191 2.75 -3.41 -7.57
N ILE A 192 4.04 -3.26 -7.25
CA ILE A 192 4.46 -2.72 -5.96
C ILE A 192 5.42 -1.55 -6.16
N LEU A 193 5.12 -0.42 -5.52
CA LEU A 193 6.06 0.68 -5.35
C LEU A 193 6.42 0.78 -3.87
N PHE A 194 7.70 0.72 -3.55
CA PHE A 194 8.12 0.81 -2.16
C PHE A 194 9.26 1.81 -1.95
N ILE A 195 9.34 2.33 -0.74
CA ILE A 195 10.41 3.22 -0.24
C ILE A 195 11.31 2.44 0.73
#